data_8857950e6cc09ea1348402db1af3b61a
#
_entry.id   8857950e6cc09ea1348402db1af3b61a
#
_cell.length_a   1.000
_cell.length_b   1.000
_cell.length_c   1.000
_cell.angle_alpha   90.00
_cell.angle_beta   90.00
_cell.angle_gamma   90.00
#
_symmetry.space_group_name_H-M   'P 1'
#
loop_
_entity.id
_entity.type
_entity.pdbx_description
1 polymer ?
#
loop_
_entity_poly.entity_id
_entity_poly.type
_entity_poly.pdbx_seq_one_letter_code
_entity_poly.pdbx_strand_id
1 'polypeptide(L)'
;LKSVKQDGDIRILLLNGEIIGAMRRKPKKGDFRTNVHAGGEVFAHRVTAREKQICQVIKEKLIADGLYFVGIDIIAGKLVEVNCVSPGGIPRINWLNNDRLESKVVDFIEKKVSAISHVSHRKRA
;
A
#
# COMPACT_ATOMS: atom_id res chain seq x y z
N LEU A 1 -10.39 -3.44 -19.06
CA LEU A 1 -11.47 -4.20 -18.43
C LEU A 1 -11.37 -5.73 -18.62
N LYS A 2 -10.85 -6.21 -19.75
CA LYS A 2 -10.60 -7.66 -19.96
C LYS A 2 -9.49 -8.19 -19.03
N SER A 3 -8.46 -7.40 -18.76
CA SER A 3 -7.34 -7.78 -17.89
C SER A 3 -7.73 -7.95 -16.41
N VAL A 4 -8.69 -7.16 -15.89
CA VAL A 4 -9.19 -7.30 -14.52
C VAL A 4 -9.89 -8.63 -14.30
N LYS A 5 -10.64 -9.11 -15.30
CA LYS A 5 -11.35 -10.38 -15.21
C LYS A 5 -10.42 -11.60 -15.17
N GLN A 6 -9.24 -11.50 -15.77
CA GLN A 6 -8.28 -12.61 -15.85
C GLN A 6 -7.22 -12.55 -14.75
N ASP A 7 -6.64 -11.36 -14.51
CA ASP A 7 -5.45 -11.20 -13.68
C ASP A 7 -5.71 -10.51 -12.34
N GLY A 8 -6.86 -9.84 -12.19
CA GLY A 8 -7.20 -9.06 -11.03
C GLY A 8 -6.41 -7.74 -10.95
N ASP A 9 -6.27 -7.21 -9.75
CA ASP A 9 -5.44 -6.05 -9.45
C ASP A 9 -4.36 -6.39 -8.42
N ILE A 10 -3.33 -5.56 -8.38
CA ILE A 10 -2.27 -5.65 -7.39
C ILE A 10 -2.41 -4.47 -6.42
N ARG A 11 -2.62 -4.78 -5.13
CA ARG A 11 -2.54 -3.82 -4.04
C ARG A 11 -1.12 -3.81 -3.47
N ILE A 12 -0.47 -2.65 -3.47
CA ILE A 12 0.83 -2.43 -2.82
C ILE A 12 0.65 -1.41 -1.70
N LEU A 13 1.15 -1.70 -0.51
CA LEU A 13 1.20 -0.76 0.60
C LEU A 13 2.57 -0.08 0.64
N LEU A 14 2.56 1.25 0.71
CA LEU A 14 3.73 2.09 0.80
C LEU A 14 3.76 2.82 2.15
N LEU A 15 4.90 2.80 2.79
CA LEU A 15 5.17 3.56 4.00
C LEU A 15 6.40 4.44 3.76
N ASN A 16 6.21 5.76 3.88
CA ASN A 16 7.25 6.75 3.56
C ASN A 16 7.87 6.53 2.17
N GLY A 17 7.04 6.19 1.19
CA GLY A 17 7.44 5.90 -0.18
C GLY A 17 8.07 4.52 -0.40
N GLU A 18 8.25 3.71 0.64
CA GLU A 18 8.84 2.37 0.56
C GLU A 18 7.76 1.28 0.54
N ILE A 19 7.97 0.26 -0.26
CA ILE A 19 7.07 -0.90 -0.31
C ILE A 19 7.21 -1.70 0.98
N ILE A 20 6.11 -1.88 1.70
CA ILE A 20 6.07 -2.72 2.91
C ILE A 20 5.33 -4.04 2.71
N GLY A 21 4.51 -4.15 1.69
CA GLY A 21 3.79 -5.38 1.39
C GLY A 21 2.94 -5.25 0.13
N ALA A 22 2.56 -6.40 -0.42
CA ALA A 22 1.73 -6.48 -1.61
C ALA A 22 0.85 -7.73 -1.59
N MET A 23 -0.27 -7.65 -2.27
CA MET A 23 -1.15 -8.79 -2.55
C MET A 23 -1.80 -8.64 -3.91
N ARG A 24 -2.14 -9.77 -4.52
CA ARG A 24 -2.98 -9.80 -5.70
C ARG A 24 -4.42 -10.12 -5.30
N ARG A 25 -5.35 -9.36 -5.85
CA ARG A 25 -6.79 -9.57 -5.64
C ARG A 25 -7.44 -10.00 -6.94
N LYS A 26 -8.22 -11.05 -6.90
CA LYS A 26 -9.04 -11.49 -8.04
C LYS A 26 -10.52 -11.39 -7.69
N PRO A 27 -11.37 -10.95 -8.63
CA PRO A 27 -12.81 -10.95 -8.41
C PRO A 27 -13.32 -12.39 -8.30
N LYS A 28 -14.36 -12.59 -7.50
CA LYS A 28 -15.08 -13.87 -7.49
C LYS A 28 -15.68 -14.15 -8.87
N LYS A 29 -15.78 -15.42 -9.22
CA LYS A 29 -16.34 -15.84 -10.51
C LYS A 29 -17.72 -15.19 -10.73
N GLY A 30 -17.87 -14.39 -11.81
CA GLY A 30 -19.10 -13.65 -12.12
C GLY A 30 -19.18 -12.21 -11.61
N ASP A 31 -18.24 -11.75 -10.78
CA ASP A 31 -18.11 -10.35 -10.35
C ASP A 31 -16.91 -9.69 -11.02
N PHE A 32 -16.96 -8.38 -11.24
CA PHE A 32 -15.83 -7.58 -11.73
C PHE A 32 -15.10 -6.83 -10.61
N ARG A 33 -15.67 -6.83 -9.38
CA ARG A 33 -15.07 -6.15 -8.23
C ARG A 33 -14.03 -7.04 -7.58
N THR A 34 -12.84 -6.48 -7.35
CA THR A 34 -11.74 -7.15 -6.64
C THR A 34 -11.79 -6.93 -5.14
N ASN A 35 -12.77 -6.16 -4.64
CA ASN A 35 -12.93 -5.87 -3.23
C ASN A 35 -13.17 -7.17 -2.43
N VAL A 36 -12.37 -7.40 -1.41
CA VAL A 36 -12.45 -8.57 -0.53
C VAL A 36 -13.82 -8.66 0.16
N HIS A 37 -14.44 -7.52 0.49
CA HIS A 37 -15.80 -7.47 1.06
C HIS A 37 -16.89 -7.95 0.08
N ALA A 38 -16.61 -7.91 -1.23
CA ALA A 38 -17.50 -8.46 -2.26
C ALA A 38 -17.22 -9.94 -2.56
N GLY A 39 -16.38 -10.62 -1.76
CA GLY A 39 -16.04 -12.04 -1.91
C GLY A 39 -14.91 -12.31 -2.88
N GLY A 40 -14.06 -11.32 -3.18
CA GLY A 40 -12.84 -11.49 -3.95
C GLY A 40 -11.82 -12.37 -3.22
N GLU A 41 -10.96 -13.05 -3.98
CA GLU A 41 -9.87 -13.88 -3.48
C GLU A 41 -8.57 -13.08 -3.44
N VAL A 42 -7.72 -13.37 -2.45
CA VAL A 42 -6.40 -12.74 -2.28
C VAL A 42 -5.30 -13.78 -2.39
N PHE A 43 -4.18 -13.37 -3.02
CA PHE A 43 -3.01 -14.22 -3.25
C PHE A 43 -1.75 -13.45 -2.88
N ALA A 44 -0.72 -14.17 -2.42
CA ALA A 44 0.60 -13.60 -2.27
C ALA A 44 1.10 -13.07 -3.63
N HIS A 45 1.77 -11.93 -3.61
CA HIS A 45 2.29 -11.29 -4.82
C HIS A 45 3.73 -10.86 -4.62
N ARG A 46 4.59 -11.32 -5.53
CA ARG A 46 5.96 -10.83 -5.62
C ARG A 46 5.99 -9.58 -6.51
N VAL A 47 6.37 -8.45 -5.93
CA VAL A 47 6.42 -7.17 -6.64
C VAL A 47 7.38 -7.25 -7.82
N THR A 48 6.90 -6.94 -9.01
CA THR A 48 7.67 -6.97 -10.25
C THR A 48 8.56 -5.73 -10.40
N ALA A 49 9.54 -5.80 -11.31
CA ALA A 49 10.40 -4.65 -11.63
C ALA A 49 9.59 -3.44 -12.12
N ARG A 50 8.55 -3.68 -12.92
CA ARG A 50 7.64 -2.62 -13.42
C ARG A 50 6.87 -1.95 -12.28
N GLU A 51 6.36 -2.72 -11.35
CA GLU A 51 5.63 -2.22 -10.18
C GLU A 51 6.56 -1.41 -9.26
N LYS A 52 7.79 -1.87 -9.02
CA LYS A 52 8.81 -1.12 -8.28
C LYS A 52 9.12 0.21 -8.95
N GLN A 53 9.22 0.25 -10.28
CA GLN A 53 9.43 1.48 -11.04
C GLN A 53 8.28 2.47 -10.84
N ILE A 54 7.03 2.00 -10.87
CA ILE A 54 5.85 2.85 -10.59
C ILE A 54 5.96 3.45 -9.18
N CYS A 55 6.25 2.64 -8.17
CA CYS A 55 6.42 3.10 -6.80
C CYS A 55 7.53 4.15 -6.68
N GLN A 56 8.65 3.95 -7.37
CA GLN A 56 9.78 4.89 -7.34
C GLN A 56 9.44 6.24 -7.97
N VAL A 57 8.69 6.25 -9.06
CA VAL A 57 8.26 7.48 -9.75
C VAL A 57 7.38 8.35 -8.86
N ILE A 58 6.46 7.75 -8.08
CA ILE A 58 5.53 8.49 -7.23
C ILE A 58 6.07 8.82 -5.84
N LYS A 59 7.18 8.21 -5.43
CA LYS A 59 7.73 8.30 -4.07
C LYS A 59 7.94 9.73 -3.60
N GLU A 60 8.65 10.54 -4.36
CA GLU A 60 8.97 11.93 -3.98
C GLU A 60 7.71 12.76 -3.80
N LYS A 61 6.74 12.60 -4.69
CA LYS A 61 5.45 13.30 -4.61
C LYS A 61 4.67 12.90 -3.35
N LEU A 62 4.61 11.63 -3.04
CA LEU A 62 3.93 11.14 -1.84
C LEU A 62 4.55 11.72 -0.56
N ILE A 63 5.88 11.73 -0.47
CA ILE A 63 6.59 12.28 0.69
C ILE A 63 6.38 13.78 0.79
N ALA A 64 6.51 14.53 -0.32
CA ALA A 64 6.33 15.97 -0.37
C ALA A 64 4.93 16.39 0.06
N ASP A 65 3.91 15.61 -0.29
CA ASP A 65 2.51 15.87 0.07
C ASP A 65 2.14 15.35 1.47
N GLY A 66 3.08 14.75 2.21
CA GLY A 66 2.83 14.19 3.54
C GLY A 66 1.99 12.92 3.53
N LEU A 67 1.90 12.24 2.40
CA LEU A 67 1.15 10.99 2.23
C LEU A 67 2.04 9.80 2.61
N TYR A 68 2.28 9.63 3.89
CA TYR A 68 3.26 8.66 4.41
C TYR A 68 2.79 7.22 4.36
N PHE A 69 1.49 6.98 4.49
CA PHE A 69 0.93 5.63 4.41
C PHE A 69 -0.18 5.58 3.36
N VAL A 70 0.10 4.90 2.26
CA VAL A 70 -0.83 4.79 1.13
C VAL A 70 -0.92 3.37 0.60
N GLY A 71 -2.08 3.03 0.03
CA GLY A 71 -2.25 1.83 -0.79
C GLY A 71 -2.38 2.24 -2.25
N ILE A 72 -1.63 1.61 -3.13
CA ILE A 72 -1.79 1.80 -4.57
C ILE A 72 -2.36 0.56 -5.21
N ASP A 73 -3.14 0.76 -6.26
CA ASP A 73 -3.70 -0.32 -7.07
C ASP A 73 -3.15 -0.26 -8.49
N ILE A 74 -2.66 -1.40 -8.95
CA ILE A 74 -2.05 -1.57 -10.27
C ILE A 74 -2.82 -2.63 -11.05
N ILE A 75 -3.20 -2.31 -12.27
CA ILE A 75 -3.85 -3.24 -13.21
C ILE A 75 -3.06 -3.25 -14.51
N ALA A 76 -2.69 -4.44 -14.97
CA ALA A 76 -1.92 -4.61 -16.22
C ALA A 76 -0.70 -3.68 -16.32
N GLY A 77 0.07 -3.55 -15.22
CA GLY A 77 1.27 -2.73 -15.16
C GLY A 77 1.04 -1.21 -15.17
N LYS A 78 -0.19 -0.76 -14.90
CA LYS A 78 -0.56 0.65 -14.84
C LYS A 78 -1.14 1.01 -13.47
N LEU A 79 -0.68 2.11 -12.90
CA LEU A 79 -1.26 2.68 -11.69
C LEU A 79 -2.67 3.19 -12.00
N VAL A 80 -3.66 2.72 -11.25
CA VAL A 80 -5.08 3.09 -11.44
C VAL A 80 -5.67 3.83 -10.25
N GLU A 81 -5.12 3.64 -9.04
CA GLU A 81 -5.64 4.27 -7.84
C GLU A 81 -4.54 4.50 -6.80
N VAL A 82 -4.67 5.59 -6.04
CA VAL A 82 -3.87 5.88 -4.85
C VAL A 82 -4.83 6.13 -3.69
N ASN A 83 -4.81 5.23 -2.71
CA ASN A 83 -5.64 5.32 -1.51
C ASN A 83 -4.85 5.98 -0.38
N CYS A 84 -5.23 7.21 -0.03
CA CYS A 84 -4.56 8.02 0.98
C CYS A 84 -5.25 7.99 2.34
N VAL A 85 -6.51 7.54 2.39
CA VAL A 85 -7.30 7.48 3.62
C VAL A 85 -7.56 6.02 3.97
N SER A 86 -7.02 5.60 5.12
CA SER A 86 -7.21 4.23 5.64
C SER A 86 -6.96 3.12 4.61
N PRO A 87 -5.79 3.06 3.97
CA PRO A 87 -5.54 2.02 2.98
C PRO A 87 -5.66 0.63 3.61
N GLY A 88 -6.57 -0.18 3.08
CA GLY A 88 -6.81 -1.54 3.54
C GLY A 88 -5.80 -2.55 3.01
N GLY A 89 -5.68 -3.68 3.70
CA GLY A 89 -4.91 -4.83 3.23
C GLY A 89 -3.90 -5.41 4.23
N ILE A 90 -3.57 -4.70 5.31
CA ILE A 90 -2.59 -5.19 6.31
C ILE A 90 -2.91 -6.60 6.81
N PRO A 91 -4.12 -6.91 7.30
CA PRO A 91 -4.39 -8.26 7.83
C PRO A 91 -4.23 -9.36 6.79
N ARG A 92 -4.63 -9.10 5.55
CA ARG A 92 -4.54 -10.07 4.46
C ARG A 92 -3.09 -10.30 4.02
N ILE A 93 -2.33 -9.21 3.86
CA ILE A 93 -0.90 -9.29 3.52
C ILE A 93 -0.12 -9.99 4.63
N ASN A 94 -0.38 -9.68 5.90
CA ASN A 94 0.23 -10.36 7.04
C ASN A 94 -0.03 -11.87 7.01
N TRP A 95 -1.28 -12.25 6.75
CA TRP A 95 -1.64 -13.66 6.65
C TRP A 95 -0.93 -14.36 5.48
N LEU A 96 -0.88 -13.72 4.31
CA LEU A 96 -0.25 -14.27 3.11
C LEU A 96 1.27 -14.43 3.24
N ASN A 97 1.93 -13.47 3.90
CA ASN A 97 3.39 -13.36 3.96
C ASN A 97 3.97 -13.73 5.34
N ASN A 98 3.12 -14.12 6.30
CA ASN A 98 3.52 -14.33 7.69
C ASN A 98 4.29 -13.11 8.24
N ASP A 99 3.72 -11.92 8.10
CA ASP A 99 4.32 -10.63 8.44
C ASP A 99 3.50 -9.91 9.51
N ARG A 100 4.02 -8.79 10.01
CA ARG A 100 3.40 -7.89 11.00
C ARG A 100 3.58 -6.44 10.57
N LEU A 101 2.94 -6.06 9.48
CA LEU A 101 3.08 -4.73 8.87
C LEU A 101 2.62 -3.60 9.79
N GLU A 102 1.65 -3.86 10.65
CA GLU A 102 1.18 -2.89 11.65
C GLU A 102 2.31 -2.39 12.55
N SER A 103 3.27 -3.24 12.92
CA SER A 103 4.42 -2.84 13.70
C SER A 103 5.28 -1.80 12.97
N LYS A 104 5.52 -1.98 11.69
CA LYS A 104 6.27 -1.03 10.85
C LYS A 104 5.58 0.33 10.79
N VAL A 105 4.26 0.34 10.63
CA VAL A 105 3.45 1.57 10.55
C VAL A 105 3.49 2.30 11.89
N VAL A 106 3.27 1.61 13.00
CA VAL A 106 3.30 2.21 14.35
C VAL A 106 4.67 2.76 14.69
N ASP A 107 5.76 2.01 14.43
CA ASP A 107 7.13 2.45 14.65
C ASP A 107 7.45 3.73 13.86
N PHE A 108 6.98 3.82 12.62
CA PHE A 108 7.14 5.01 11.80
C PHE A 108 6.40 6.22 12.41
N ILE A 109 5.16 6.03 12.86
CA ILE A 109 4.35 7.08 13.50
C ILE A 109 5.05 7.57 14.77
N GLU A 110 5.51 6.68 15.62
CA GLU A 110 6.22 7.01 16.86
C GLU A 110 7.48 7.84 16.59
N LYS A 111 8.29 7.45 15.61
CA LYS A 111 9.48 8.21 15.20
C LYS A 111 9.14 9.60 14.69
N LYS A 112 8.08 9.74 13.89
CA LYS A 112 7.61 11.05 13.40
C LYS A 112 7.14 11.96 14.52
N VAL A 113 6.35 11.45 15.44
CA VAL A 113 5.84 12.21 16.59
C VAL A 113 6.99 12.65 17.50
N SER A 114 7.94 11.77 17.79
CA SER A 114 9.13 12.09 18.59
C SER A 114 9.99 13.19 17.95
N ALA A 115 10.21 13.14 16.65
CA ALA A 115 10.94 14.18 15.91
C ALA A 115 10.26 15.54 16.00
N ILE A 116 8.94 15.61 15.90
CA ILE A 116 8.15 16.85 16.04
C ILE A 116 8.27 17.39 17.47
N SER A 117 8.18 16.56 18.49
CA SER A 117 8.32 16.94 19.90
C SER A 117 9.69 17.56 20.19
N HIS A 118 10.78 16.98 19.67
CA HIS A 118 12.13 17.52 19.83
C HIS A 118 12.30 18.90 19.15
N VAL A 119 11.73 19.11 17.98
CA VAL A 119 11.75 20.41 17.29
C VAL A 119 10.97 21.46 18.08
N SER A 120 9.81 21.10 18.65
CA SER A 120 9.00 21.98 19.47
C SER A 120 9.74 22.44 20.74
N HIS A 121 10.49 21.55 21.40
CA HIS A 121 11.30 21.91 22.57
C HIS A 121 12.46 22.83 22.23
N ARG A 122 13.13 22.65 21.09
CA ARG A 122 14.20 23.55 20.64
C ARG A 122 13.70 24.97 20.33
N LYS A 123 12.47 25.14 19.85
CA LYS A 123 11.87 26.44 19.54
C LYS A 123 11.40 27.20 20.81
N ARG A 124 11.22 26.53 21.94
CA ARG A 124 10.81 27.11 23.22
C ARG A 124 11.98 27.47 24.12
N ALA A 125 13.15 26.99 23.82
CA ALA A 125 14.40 27.35 24.50
C ALA A 125 15.05 28.54 23.78
#